data_de68af6d3a7a5fcb0324d570445b4bd4
#
_entry.id   de68af6d3a7a5fcb0324d570445b4bd4
#
_cell.length_a   1.000
_cell.length_b   1.000
_cell.length_c   1.000
_cell.angle_alpha   90.00
_cell.angle_beta   90.00
_cell.angle_gamma   90.00
#
_symmetry.space_group_name_H-M   'P 1'
#
loop_
_entity.id
_entity.type
_entity.pdbx_description
1 polymer ?
#
loop_
_entity_poly.entity_id
_entity_poly.type
_entity_poly.pdbx_seq_one_letter_code
_entity_poly.pdbx_strand_id
1 'polypeptide(L)'
;MKGPALARQAYGGEHWRLFTDLDVLIAPRDYDRAQSMLEELGYQPFSRLAAMRPWQQRFHRWRAGQMAFRRGAGTFNLDLHIRPLPPLHRYVFSFDELNDRVQVVQVGEHALPTLADEDHLLLLCFHGVKNRWERLKHVADVAELLRSRSTRLDDVALWERAVRTRGGRVLMVGAWLAFHLLEAPLPESLHRRIAQQSEVHRIGKNLADRLVRWPVPPMSSRDRARFHLTMQETLGTKVQYALGSLLRYLD
;
A
#
# COMPACT_ATOMS: atom_id res chain seq x y z
N MET A 1 -3.20 -6.78 -6.59
CA MET A 1 -2.43 -5.55 -6.28
C MET A 1 -0.95 -5.86 -6.09
N LYS A 2 -0.59 -6.68 -5.13
CA LYS A 2 0.80 -7.12 -4.91
C LYS A 2 0.96 -8.59 -5.28
N GLY A 3 1.89 -9.31 -4.66
CA GLY A 3 2.15 -10.71 -4.99
C GLY A 3 2.86 -10.86 -6.33
N PRO A 4 2.49 -11.86 -7.16
CA PRO A 4 3.19 -12.17 -8.40
C PRO A 4 3.07 -11.07 -9.46
N ALA A 5 1.94 -10.35 -9.52
CA ALA A 5 1.76 -9.25 -10.46
C ALA A 5 2.77 -8.12 -10.22
N LEU A 6 2.97 -7.69 -8.95
CA LEU A 6 4.00 -6.72 -8.62
C LEU A 6 5.42 -7.27 -8.87
N ALA A 7 5.68 -8.53 -8.54
CA ALA A 7 6.97 -9.14 -8.79
C ALA A 7 7.32 -9.08 -10.29
N ARG A 8 6.36 -9.39 -11.15
CA ARG A 8 6.54 -9.30 -12.60
C ARG A 8 6.69 -7.86 -13.09
N GLN A 9 5.88 -6.94 -12.56
CA GLN A 9 5.84 -5.55 -13.00
C GLN A 9 7.10 -4.77 -12.59
N ALA A 10 7.57 -4.94 -11.35
CA ALA A 10 8.69 -4.20 -10.79
C ALA A 10 10.03 -4.91 -10.95
N TYR A 11 10.07 -6.23 -10.78
CA TYR A 11 11.31 -7.00 -10.73
C TYR A 11 11.58 -7.83 -12.00
N GLY A 12 10.67 -7.82 -12.96
CA GLY A 12 10.81 -8.57 -14.21
C GLY A 12 10.55 -10.08 -14.11
N GLY A 13 10.36 -10.61 -12.89
CA GLY A 13 10.07 -12.04 -12.64
C GLY A 13 9.60 -12.30 -11.23
N GLU A 14 8.74 -13.31 -11.08
CA GLU A 14 8.12 -13.67 -9.80
C GLU A 14 9.10 -14.20 -8.76
N HIS A 15 10.25 -14.71 -9.18
CA HIS A 15 11.28 -15.29 -8.30
C HIS A 15 12.11 -14.26 -7.53
N TRP A 16 12.11 -13.00 -7.98
CA TRP A 16 12.93 -11.94 -7.40
C TRP A 16 12.29 -11.23 -6.21
N ARG A 17 11.04 -11.54 -5.94
CA ARG A 17 10.30 -10.91 -4.84
C ARG A 17 9.54 -11.95 -4.02
N LEU A 18 9.93 -12.11 -2.76
CA LEU A 18 9.20 -12.97 -1.84
C LEU A 18 7.83 -12.36 -1.50
N PHE A 19 6.80 -13.19 -1.56
CA PHE A 19 5.44 -12.87 -1.11
C PHE A 19 4.82 -14.10 -0.46
N THR A 20 3.98 -13.88 0.55
CA THR A 20 3.27 -14.91 1.33
C THR A 20 1.76 -14.73 1.24
N ASP A 21 1.32 -13.67 0.58
CA ASP A 21 -0.06 -13.24 0.44
C ASP A 21 -0.34 -12.82 -1.00
N LEU A 22 -1.57 -13.05 -1.41
CA LEU A 22 -2.13 -12.59 -2.66
C LEU A 22 -3.16 -11.51 -2.37
N ASP A 23 -2.84 -10.27 -2.67
CA ASP A 23 -3.77 -9.14 -2.52
C ASP A 23 -4.68 -9.02 -3.75
N VAL A 24 -5.96 -9.29 -3.60
CA VAL A 24 -6.98 -9.14 -4.64
C VAL A 24 -7.91 -7.99 -4.28
N LEU A 25 -8.02 -7.00 -5.16
CA LEU A 25 -8.96 -5.87 -5.01
C LEU A 25 -10.20 -6.11 -5.86
N ILE A 26 -11.35 -5.98 -5.24
CA ILE A 26 -12.66 -6.13 -5.89
C ILE A 26 -13.56 -4.92 -5.59
N ALA A 27 -14.60 -4.75 -6.39
CA ALA A 27 -15.64 -3.77 -6.06
C ALA A 27 -16.33 -4.16 -4.74
N PRO A 28 -16.64 -3.21 -3.86
CA PRO A 28 -17.32 -3.51 -2.59
C PRO A 28 -18.64 -4.27 -2.76
N ARG A 29 -19.35 -4.02 -3.86
CA ARG A 29 -20.62 -4.70 -4.22
C ARG A 29 -20.47 -6.19 -4.52
N ASP A 30 -19.27 -6.63 -4.95
CA ASP A 30 -19.01 -8.00 -5.36
C ASP A 30 -18.47 -8.87 -4.22
N TYR A 31 -18.35 -8.31 -3.00
CA TYR A 31 -17.68 -8.98 -1.89
C TYR A 31 -18.34 -10.33 -1.54
N ASP A 32 -19.67 -10.34 -1.35
CA ASP A 32 -20.35 -11.55 -0.89
C ASP A 32 -20.26 -12.67 -1.93
N ARG A 33 -20.33 -12.33 -3.23
CA ARG A 33 -20.11 -13.26 -4.33
C ARG A 33 -18.67 -13.81 -4.34
N ALA A 34 -17.68 -12.92 -4.17
CA ALA A 34 -16.28 -13.34 -4.16
C ALA A 34 -15.97 -14.22 -2.94
N GLN A 35 -16.56 -13.92 -1.77
CA GLN A 35 -16.45 -14.77 -0.58
C GLN A 35 -17.01 -16.18 -0.85
N SER A 36 -18.23 -16.31 -1.41
CA SER A 36 -18.83 -17.58 -1.74
C SER A 36 -17.96 -18.41 -2.70
N MET A 37 -17.42 -17.77 -3.74
CA MET A 37 -16.48 -18.43 -4.67
C MET A 37 -15.21 -18.92 -3.97
N LEU A 38 -14.65 -18.14 -3.02
CA LEU A 38 -13.48 -18.56 -2.25
C LEU A 38 -13.81 -19.75 -1.35
N GLU A 39 -14.98 -19.76 -0.71
CA GLU A 39 -15.45 -20.86 0.14
C GLU A 39 -15.65 -22.14 -0.68
N GLU A 40 -16.23 -22.06 -1.88
CA GLU A 40 -16.34 -23.19 -2.83
C GLU A 40 -14.98 -23.75 -3.24
N LEU A 41 -13.96 -22.88 -3.36
CA LEU A 41 -12.57 -23.26 -3.62
C LEU A 41 -11.84 -23.81 -2.37
N GLY A 42 -12.53 -23.90 -1.22
CA GLY A 42 -11.99 -24.41 0.05
C GLY A 42 -11.20 -23.39 0.85
N TYR A 43 -11.30 -22.10 0.53
CA TYR A 43 -10.76 -21.04 1.36
C TYR A 43 -11.72 -20.71 2.51
N GLN A 44 -11.17 -20.45 3.69
CA GLN A 44 -11.95 -20.05 4.87
C GLN A 44 -11.41 -18.70 5.40
N PRO A 45 -12.25 -17.83 5.97
CA PRO A 45 -11.78 -16.66 6.69
C PRO A 45 -10.75 -17.06 7.75
N PHE A 46 -9.74 -16.25 7.94
CA PHE A 46 -8.70 -16.52 8.94
C PHE A 46 -9.32 -16.79 10.32
N SER A 47 -8.80 -17.75 11.09
CA SER A 47 -9.44 -18.34 12.27
C SER A 47 -10.04 -17.35 13.27
N ARG A 48 -9.39 -16.21 13.52
CA ARG A 48 -9.93 -15.12 14.36
C ARG A 48 -11.20 -14.51 13.78
N LEU A 49 -11.26 -14.37 12.45
CA LEU A 49 -12.38 -13.75 11.75
C LEU A 49 -13.54 -14.75 11.62
N ALA A 50 -13.25 -16.04 11.43
CA ALA A 50 -14.25 -17.10 11.38
C ALA A 50 -15.02 -17.23 12.70
N ALA A 51 -14.37 -16.97 13.85
CA ALA A 51 -15.02 -17.01 15.17
C ALA A 51 -15.89 -15.77 15.47
N MET A 52 -15.86 -14.74 14.64
CA MET A 52 -16.65 -13.52 14.82
C MET A 52 -18.09 -13.73 14.31
N ARG A 53 -19.05 -13.07 14.96
CA ARG A 53 -20.43 -12.97 14.45
C ARG A 53 -20.45 -12.22 13.11
N PRO A 54 -21.44 -12.47 12.22
CA PRO A 54 -21.49 -11.85 10.90
C PRO A 54 -21.38 -10.30 10.93
N TRP A 55 -22.04 -9.63 11.91
CA TRP A 55 -21.94 -8.18 12.03
C TRP A 55 -20.54 -7.70 12.43
N GLN A 56 -19.80 -8.48 13.26
CA GLN A 56 -18.43 -8.17 13.65
C GLN A 56 -17.48 -8.34 12.46
N GLN A 57 -17.68 -9.38 11.62
CA GLN A 57 -16.93 -9.55 10.37
C GLN A 57 -17.18 -8.37 9.42
N ARG A 58 -18.44 -7.93 9.26
CA ARG A 58 -18.79 -6.75 8.44
C ARG A 58 -18.14 -5.48 8.97
N PHE A 59 -18.15 -5.27 10.28
CA PHE A 59 -17.49 -4.13 10.91
C PHE A 59 -15.97 -4.18 10.74
N HIS A 60 -15.36 -5.34 10.96
CA HIS A 60 -13.93 -5.56 10.72
C HIS A 60 -13.55 -5.26 9.27
N ARG A 61 -14.28 -5.83 8.31
CA ARG A 61 -14.10 -5.58 6.88
C ARG A 61 -14.20 -4.10 6.53
N TRP A 62 -15.21 -3.42 7.03
CA TRP A 62 -15.37 -1.98 6.83
C TRP A 62 -14.18 -1.19 7.38
N ARG A 63 -13.71 -1.53 8.57
CA ARG A 63 -12.61 -0.86 9.26
C ARG A 63 -11.24 -1.17 8.62
N ALA A 64 -10.99 -2.42 8.27
CA ALA A 64 -9.72 -2.87 7.69
C ALA A 64 -9.64 -2.62 6.17
N GLY A 65 -10.79 -2.60 5.49
CA GLY A 65 -10.87 -2.55 4.03
C GLY A 65 -10.55 -3.88 3.35
N GLN A 66 -10.30 -4.95 4.14
CA GLN A 66 -9.92 -6.27 3.65
C GLN A 66 -10.36 -7.39 4.59
N MET A 67 -10.40 -8.62 4.05
CA MET A 67 -10.55 -9.86 4.80
C MET A 67 -9.51 -10.86 4.33
N ALA A 68 -8.86 -11.53 5.28
CA ALA A 68 -7.87 -12.57 5.01
C ALA A 68 -8.53 -13.93 4.95
N PHE A 69 -8.19 -14.71 3.93
CA PHE A 69 -8.63 -16.08 3.70
C PHE A 69 -7.43 -17.03 3.65
N ARG A 70 -7.66 -18.28 4.05
CA ARG A 70 -6.65 -19.33 4.02
C ARG A 70 -7.27 -20.65 3.52
N ARG A 71 -6.51 -21.43 2.77
CA ARG A 71 -6.90 -22.76 2.31
C ARG A 71 -6.05 -23.82 3.03
N GLY A 72 -6.71 -24.66 3.85
CA GLY A 72 -6.06 -25.77 4.57
C GLY A 72 -4.88 -25.31 5.43
N ALA A 73 -3.85 -26.15 5.55
CA ALA A 73 -2.58 -25.84 6.21
C ALA A 73 -1.60 -25.06 5.31
N GLY A 74 -2.07 -24.53 4.17
CA GLY A 74 -1.25 -23.86 3.18
C GLY A 74 -0.54 -22.62 3.74
N THR A 75 0.62 -22.30 3.17
CA THR A 75 1.46 -21.17 3.56
C THR A 75 1.01 -19.86 2.94
N PHE A 76 0.14 -19.89 1.92
CA PHE A 76 -0.35 -18.70 1.21
C PHE A 76 -1.68 -18.23 1.77
N ASN A 77 -1.74 -16.95 2.08
CA ASN A 77 -2.97 -16.27 2.42
C ASN A 77 -3.49 -15.52 1.19
N LEU A 78 -4.82 -15.36 1.10
CA LEU A 78 -5.46 -14.47 0.14
C LEU A 78 -6.12 -13.34 0.91
N ASP A 79 -5.70 -12.13 0.65
CA ASP A 79 -6.30 -10.93 1.22
C ASP A 79 -7.27 -10.31 0.20
N LEU A 80 -8.57 -10.46 0.48
CA LEU A 80 -9.63 -9.90 -0.34
C LEU A 80 -9.91 -8.47 0.10
N HIS A 81 -9.51 -7.52 -0.73
CA HIS A 81 -9.65 -6.10 -0.47
C HIS A 81 -10.91 -5.53 -1.14
N ILE A 82 -11.67 -4.73 -0.42
CA ILE A 82 -12.72 -3.85 -0.93
C ILE A 82 -12.25 -2.38 -0.99
N ARG A 83 -11.07 -2.10 -0.44
CA ARG A 83 -10.37 -0.82 -0.49
C ARG A 83 -8.87 -1.07 -0.46
N PRO A 84 -8.08 -0.32 -1.23
CA PRO A 84 -6.63 -0.48 -1.21
C PRO A 84 -5.98 -0.16 0.15
N LEU A 85 -6.63 0.75 0.93
CA LEU A 85 -6.13 1.22 2.22
C LEU A 85 -7.27 1.34 3.25
N PRO A 86 -6.97 1.13 4.54
CA PRO A 86 -7.94 1.38 5.60
C PRO A 86 -8.40 2.85 5.63
N PRO A 87 -9.71 3.11 5.88
CA PRO A 87 -10.28 4.47 5.88
C PRO A 87 -9.61 5.44 6.87
N LEU A 88 -9.01 4.90 7.93
CA LEU A 88 -8.32 5.71 8.94
C LEU A 88 -7.22 6.62 8.35
N HIS A 89 -6.53 6.16 7.32
CA HIS A 89 -5.42 6.90 6.72
C HIS A 89 -5.87 8.10 5.88
N ARG A 90 -7.19 8.25 5.63
CA ARG A 90 -7.81 9.40 4.92
C ARG A 90 -7.30 9.63 3.50
N TYR A 91 -6.64 8.66 2.92
CA TYR A 91 -6.30 8.66 1.51
C TYR A 91 -7.49 8.20 0.66
N VAL A 92 -7.64 8.79 -0.51
CA VAL A 92 -8.82 8.58 -1.37
C VAL A 92 -8.44 7.74 -2.58
N PHE A 93 -8.94 6.49 -2.62
CA PHE A 93 -8.87 5.63 -3.79
C PHE A 93 -10.27 5.12 -4.12
N SER A 94 -10.71 5.36 -5.34
CA SER A 94 -11.92 4.76 -5.89
C SER A 94 -11.56 3.44 -6.57
N PHE A 95 -12.37 2.39 -6.33
CA PHE A 95 -12.22 1.13 -7.07
C PHE A 95 -12.43 1.35 -8.57
N ASP A 96 -13.48 2.09 -8.94
CA ASP A 96 -13.82 2.32 -10.34
C ASP A 96 -12.70 3.05 -11.09
N GLU A 97 -12.12 4.12 -10.50
CA GLU A 97 -10.96 4.81 -11.08
C GLU A 97 -9.73 3.92 -11.25
N LEU A 98 -9.47 3.01 -10.31
CA LEU A 98 -8.36 2.06 -10.41
C LEU A 98 -8.64 1.01 -11.47
N ASN A 99 -9.88 0.53 -11.54
CA ASN A 99 -10.33 -0.49 -12.49
C ASN A 99 -10.31 0.01 -13.94
N ASP A 100 -10.67 1.26 -14.17
CA ASP A 100 -10.64 1.87 -15.51
C ASP A 100 -9.21 2.00 -16.07
N ARG A 101 -8.20 1.91 -15.22
CA ARG A 101 -6.78 2.05 -15.58
C ARG A 101 -5.99 0.74 -15.44
N VAL A 102 -6.68 -0.37 -15.20
CA VAL A 102 -6.04 -1.69 -15.03
C VAL A 102 -5.17 -2.02 -16.24
N GLN A 103 -3.98 -2.51 -15.97
CA GLN A 103 -3.06 -3.09 -16.94
C GLN A 103 -3.03 -4.62 -16.79
N VAL A 104 -2.49 -5.31 -17.76
CA VAL A 104 -2.32 -6.76 -17.74
C VAL A 104 -0.83 -7.10 -17.73
N VAL A 105 -0.42 -8.00 -16.85
CA VAL A 105 0.93 -8.56 -16.80
C VAL A 105 0.87 -10.08 -16.98
N GLN A 106 1.83 -10.62 -17.71
CA GLN A 106 1.98 -12.08 -17.87
C GLN A 106 2.77 -12.65 -16.69
N VAL A 107 2.19 -13.63 -15.99
CA VAL A 107 2.81 -14.36 -14.87
C VAL A 107 2.70 -15.85 -15.21
N GLY A 108 3.78 -16.46 -15.65
CA GLY A 108 3.76 -17.78 -16.26
C GLY A 108 2.82 -17.78 -17.48
N GLU A 109 1.88 -18.71 -17.53
CA GLU A 109 0.86 -18.82 -18.58
C GLU A 109 -0.39 -17.96 -18.35
N HIS A 110 -0.43 -17.21 -17.23
CA HIS A 110 -1.63 -16.46 -16.84
C HIS A 110 -1.48 -14.95 -17.10
N ALA A 111 -2.50 -14.36 -17.71
CA ALA A 111 -2.66 -12.93 -17.84
C ALA A 111 -3.36 -12.37 -16.60
N LEU A 112 -2.65 -11.63 -15.75
CA LEU A 112 -3.19 -11.10 -14.51
C LEU A 112 -3.46 -9.60 -14.61
N PRO A 113 -4.66 -9.13 -14.20
CA PRO A 113 -4.92 -7.71 -14.06
C PRO A 113 -4.11 -7.13 -12.90
N THR A 114 -3.50 -5.97 -13.14
CA THR A 114 -2.74 -5.23 -12.13
C THR A 114 -3.00 -3.73 -12.25
N LEU A 115 -2.58 -2.97 -11.26
CA LEU A 115 -2.72 -1.52 -11.27
C LEU A 115 -1.85 -0.88 -12.36
N ALA A 116 -2.29 0.26 -12.89
CA ALA A 116 -1.44 1.13 -13.68
C ALA A 116 -0.18 1.53 -12.90
N ASP A 117 0.91 1.82 -13.60
CA ASP A 117 2.22 2.05 -12.99
C ASP A 117 2.19 3.18 -11.95
N GLU A 118 1.50 4.30 -12.24
CA GLU A 118 1.36 5.44 -11.33
C GLU A 118 0.54 5.08 -10.08
N ASP A 119 -0.59 4.37 -10.28
CA ASP A 119 -1.44 3.94 -9.17
C ASP A 119 -0.72 2.92 -8.29
N HIS A 120 0.06 2.04 -8.89
CA HIS A 120 0.85 1.03 -8.17
C HIS A 120 1.96 1.70 -7.35
N LEU A 121 2.72 2.63 -7.95
CA LEU A 121 3.76 3.39 -7.26
C LEU A 121 3.21 4.13 -6.05
N LEU A 122 2.09 4.83 -6.22
CA LEU A 122 1.39 5.50 -5.13
C LEU A 122 0.99 4.52 -4.04
N LEU A 123 0.36 3.39 -4.41
CA LEU A 123 -0.09 2.40 -3.44
C LEU A 123 1.08 1.78 -2.67
N LEU A 124 2.24 1.55 -3.30
CA LEU A 124 3.45 1.09 -2.61
C LEU A 124 3.94 2.12 -1.59
N CYS A 125 3.96 3.40 -1.95
CA CYS A 125 4.31 4.48 -1.03
C CYS A 125 3.33 4.56 0.15
N PHE A 126 2.03 4.47 -0.09
CA PHE A 126 1.03 4.40 0.98
C PHE A 126 1.20 3.17 1.88
N HIS A 127 1.54 2.02 1.28
CA HIS A 127 1.81 0.81 2.05
C HIS A 127 3.05 0.97 2.93
N GLY A 128 4.09 1.62 2.43
CA GLY A 128 5.26 2.01 3.21
C GLY A 128 4.86 2.87 4.41
N VAL A 129 4.04 3.90 4.22
CA VAL A 129 3.52 4.75 5.30
C VAL A 129 2.64 3.98 6.28
N LYS A 130 1.70 3.15 5.80
CA LYS A 130 0.88 2.27 6.64
C LYS A 130 1.74 1.43 7.59
N ASN A 131 2.87 0.92 7.09
CA ASN A 131 3.83 0.10 7.82
C ASN A 131 5.02 0.90 8.38
N ARG A 132 4.95 2.24 8.36
CA ARG A 132 5.97 3.16 8.92
C ARG A 132 7.37 2.92 8.36
N TRP A 133 7.45 2.36 7.15
CA TRP A 133 8.71 2.00 6.47
C TRP A 133 9.64 1.13 7.35
N GLU A 134 9.06 0.23 8.17
CA GLU A 134 9.83 -0.61 9.10
C GLU A 134 10.64 -1.74 8.44
N ARG A 135 10.49 -1.93 7.14
CA ARG A 135 11.21 -2.96 6.38
C ARG A 135 11.77 -2.37 5.10
N LEU A 136 13.04 -2.66 4.82
CA LEU A 136 13.70 -2.22 3.57
C LEU A 136 12.96 -2.72 2.31
N LYS A 137 12.27 -3.86 2.40
CA LYS A 137 11.40 -4.38 1.33
C LYS A 137 10.40 -3.34 0.81
N HIS A 138 9.85 -2.47 1.68
CA HIS A 138 8.91 -1.44 1.24
C HIS A 138 9.59 -0.39 0.35
N VAL A 139 10.85 -0.07 0.66
CA VAL A 139 11.66 0.85 -0.15
C VAL A 139 12.10 0.18 -1.45
N ALA A 140 12.47 -1.10 -1.39
CA ALA A 140 12.86 -1.89 -2.54
C ALA A 140 11.72 -2.01 -3.56
N ASP A 141 10.48 -2.29 -3.10
CA ASP A 141 9.31 -2.35 -3.99
C ASP A 141 9.09 -1.03 -4.76
N VAL A 142 9.28 0.12 -4.10
CA VAL A 142 9.20 1.45 -4.73
C VAL A 142 10.37 1.67 -5.70
N ALA A 143 11.59 1.35 -5.27
CA ALA A 143 12.79 1.56 -6.08
C ALA A 143 12.77 0.72 -7.36
N GLU A 144 12.39 -0.56 -7.26
CA GLU A 144 12.34 -1.45 -8.41
C GLU A 144 11.24 -1.05 -9.41
N LEU A 145 10.09 -0.57 -8.92
CA LEU A 145 9.05 -0.06 -9.82
C LEU A 145 9.52 1.22 -10.52
N LEU A 146 10.18 2.13 -9.83
CA LEU A 146 10.77 3.34 -10.44
C LEU A 146 11.81 2.96 -11.51
N ARG A 147 12.70 2.00 -11.25
CA ARG A 147 13.71 1.54 -12.24
C ARG A 147 13.07 0.90 -13.46
N SER A 148 12.16 -0.04 -13.23
CA SER A 148 11.54 -0.81 -14.33
C SER A 148 10.61 0.02 -15.20
N ARG A 149 10.11 1.16 -14.67
CA ARG A 149 9.12 2.02 -15.33
C ARG A 149 9.62 3.44 -15.61
N SER A 150 10.91 3.72 -15.42
CA SER A 150 11.50 5.07 -15.56
C SER A 150 11.14 5.78 -16.88
N THR A 151 11.01 5.03 -17.98
CA THR A 151 10.64 5.58 -19.30
C THR A 151 9.15 5.58 -19.62
N ARG A 152 8.31 5.00 -18.74
CA ARG A 152 6.86 4.82 -18.99
C ARG A 152 5.99 5.61 -18.00
N LEU A 153 6.54 5.96 -16.83
CA LEU A 153 5.81 6.77 -15.86
C LEU A 153 5.50 8.15 -16.44
N ASP A 154 4.22 8.47 -16.52
CA ASP A 154 3.79 9.82 -16.82
C ASP A 154 3.89 10.67 -15.55
N ASP A 155 4.87 11.58 -15.57
CA ASP A 155 5.23 12.43 -14.45
C ASP A 155 4.11 13.38 -14.03
N VAL A 156 3.35 13.89 -15.00
CA VAL A 156 2.21 14.77 -14.75
C VAL A 156 1.06 13.98 -14.16
N ALA A 157 0.69 12.86 -14.80
CA ALA A 157 -0.38 11.99 -14.32
C ALA A 157 -0.08 11.43 -12.92
N LEU A 158 1.17 11.04 -12.65
CA LEU A 158 1.59 10.58 -11.32
C LEU A 158 1.35 11.64 -10.26
N TRP A 159 1.75 12.90 -10.53
CA TRP A 159 1.57 13.98 -9.58
C TRP A 159 0.10 14.34 -9.38
N GLU A 160 -0.68 14.43 -10.44
CA GLU A 160 -2.12 14.66 -10.35
C GLU A 160 -2.83 13.58 -9.53
N ARG A 161 -2.46 12.31 -9.74
CA ARG A 161 -2.98 11.19 -8.95
C ARG A 161 -2.57 11.32 -7.48
N ALA A 162 -1.32 11.70 -7.20
CA ALA A 162 -0.84 11.91 -5.84
C ALA A 162 -1.65 13.01 -5.12
N VAL A 163 -1.91 14.13 -5.77
CA VAL A 163 -2.72 15.23 -5.22
C VAL A 163 -4.16 14.78 -4.99
N ARG A 164 -4.79 14.15 -5.97
CA ARG A 164 -6.19 13.66 -5.89
C ARG A 164 -6.37 12.67 -4.76
N THR A 165 -5.42 11.78 -4.54
CA THR A 165 -5.44 10.80 -3.46
C THR A 165 -5.01 11.36 -2.11
N ARG A 166 -4.63 12.64 -2.02
CA ARG A 166 -4.05 13.30 -0.83
C ARG A 166 -2.73 12.67 -0.41
N GLY A 167 -1.94 12.25 -1.36
CA GLY A 167 -0.72 11.46 -1.18
C GLY A 167 0.54 12.11 -1.72
N GLY A 168 0.55 13.42 -2.00
CA GLY A 168 1.74 14.10 -2.52
C GLY A 168 2.95 13.94 -1.60
N ARG A 169 2.78 14.16 -0.30
CA ARG A 169 3.85 13.93 0.70
C ARG A 169 4.25 12.46 0.79
N VAL A 170 3.27 11.55 0.71
CA VAL A 170 3.51 10.10 0.75
C VAL A 170 4.38 9.66 -0.42
N LEU A 171 4.05 10.12 -1.63
CA LEU A 171 4.84 9.88 -2.84
C LEU A 171 6.26 10.43 -2.69
N MET A 172 6.38 11.71 -2.29
CA MET A 172 7.69 12.36 -2.14
C MET A 172 8.57 11.65 -1.11
N VAL A 173 8.04 11.22 0.03
CA VAL A 173 8.81 10.48 1.06
C VAL A 173 9.22 9.10 0.55
N GLY A 174 8.33 8.36 -0.12
CA GLY A 174 8.65 7.06 -0.71
C GLY A 174 9.73 7.16 -1.79
N ALA A 175 9.60 8.13 -2.68
CA ALA A 175 10.59 8.41 -3.73
C ALA A 175 11.93 8.88 -3.15
N TRP A 176 11.91 9.74 -2.12
CA TRP A 176 13.11 10.16 -1.41
C TRP A 176 13.88 8.98 -0.82
N LEU A 177 13.18 8.05 -0.15
CA LEU A 177 13.80 6.84 0.42
C LEU A 177 14.37 5.94 -0.68
N ALA A 178 13.64 5.73 -1.76
CA ALA A 178 14.08 4.90 -2.89
C ALA A 178 15.35 5.49 -3.55
N PHE A 179 15.40 6.81 -3.74
CA PHE A 179 16.56 7.50 -4.29
C PHE A 179 17.78 7.44 -3.36
N HIS A 180 17.63 7.81 -2.08
CA HIS A 180 18.77 7.95 -1.16
C HIS A 180 19.29 6.63 -0.62
N LEU A 181 18.47 5.59 -0.50
CA LEU A 181 18.90 4.30 0.02
C LEU A 181 19.25 3.29 -1.07
N LEU A 182 18.64 3.40 -2.24
CA LEU A 182 18.75 2.40 -3.30
C LEU A 182 19.04 3.01 -4.68
N GLU A 183 19.36 4.31 -4.76
CA GLU A 183 19.75 5.00 -6.01
C GLU A 183 18.73 4.83 -7.15
N ALA A 184 17.43 4.77 -6.80
CA ALA A 184 16.38 4.64 -7.79
C ALA A 184 16.27 5.94 -8.63
N PRO A 185 16.11 5.85 -9.97
CA PRO A 185 15.90 7.03 -10.80
C PRO A 185 14.58 7.70 -10.44
N LEU A 186 14.57 9.03 -10.38
CA LEU A 186 13.36 9.80 -10.16
C LEU A 186 12.95 10.56 -11.41
N PRO A 187 11.64 10.65 -11.70
CA PRO A 187 11.13 11.62 -12.66
C PRO A 187 11.60 13.04 -12.29
N GLU A 188 11.97 13.82 -13.29
CA GLU A 188 12.58 15.15 -13.08
C GLU A 188 11.68 16.11 -12.27
N SER A 189 10.37 16.11 -12.54
CA SER A 189 9.44 16.98 -11.81
C SER A 189 9.31 16.56 -10.35
N LEU A 190 9.34 15.24 -10.07
CA LEU A 190 9.28 14.72 -8.72
C LEU A 190 10.57 15.04 -7.95
N HIS A 191 11.73 14.92 -8.60
CA HIS A 191 13.02 15.29 -8.02
C HIS A 191 13.05 16.78 -7.62
N ARG A 192 12.62 17.69 -8.52
CA ARG A 192 12.53 19.12 -8.23
C ARG A 192 11.56 19.44 -7.09
N ARG A 193 10.40 18.76 -7.04
CA ARG A 193 9.44 18.95 -5.94
C ARG A 193 10.02 18.53 -4.60
N ILE A 194 10.69 17.38 -4.55
CA ILE A 194 11.35 16.89 -3.33
C ILE A 194 12.41 17.87 -2.86
N ALA A 195 13.25 18.39 -3.77
CA ALA A 195 14.32 19.34 -3.43
C ALA A 195 13.81 20.59 -2.70
N GLN A 196 12.58 21.02 -2.99
CA GLN A 196 11.95 22.20 -2.39
C GLN A 196 11.27 21.94 -1.03
N GLN A 197 11.24 20.67 -0.54
CA GLN A 197 10.46 20.27 0.63
C GLN A 197 11.34 19.83 1.79
N SER A 198 11.78 20.77 2.62
CA SER A 198 12.62 20.50 3.79
C SER A 198 12.00 19.46 4.76
N GLU A 199 10.66 19.44 4.88
CA GLU A 199 9.96 18.46 5.71
C GLU A 199 10.09 17.03 5.16
N VAL A 200 10.05 16.85 3.84
CA VAL A 200 10.26 15.55 3.19
C VAL A 200 11.67 15.05 3.46
N HIS A 201 12.67 15.92 3.33
CA HIS A 201 14.06 15.58 3.67
C HIS A 201 14.22 15.18 5.14
N ARG A 202 13.62 15.92 6.06
CA ARG A 202 13.67 15.61 7.49
C ARG A 202 13.01 14.26 7.82
N ILE A 203 11.83 13.99 7.25
CA ILE A 203 11.12 12.71 7.43
C ILE A 203 11.94 11.58 6.82
N GLY A 204 12.37 11.74 5.57
CA GLY A 204 13.15 10.75 4.84
C GLY A 204 14.43 10.36 5.58
N LYS A 205 15.21 11.34 6.06
CA LYS A 205 16.43 11.12 6.85
C LYS A 205 16.15 10.32 8.11
N ASN A 206 15.14 10.72 8.90
CA ASN A 206 14.78 10.01 10.12
C ASN A 206 14.37 8.54 9.86
N LEU A 207 13.67 8.28 8.76
CA LEU A 207 13.30 6.92 8.36
C LEU A 207 14.51 6.12 7.88
N ALA A 208 15.38 6.72 7.09
CA ALA A 208 16.62 6.09 6.61
C ALA A 208 17.54 5.72 7.78
N ASP A 209 17.75 6.64 8.71
CA ASP A 209 18.57 6.42 9.93
C ASP A 209 18.02 5.26 10.79
N ARG A 210 16.70 5.01 10.72
CA ARG A 210 16.09 3.86 11.40
C ARG A 210 16.27 2.56 10.63
N LEU A 211 16.11 2.60 9.32
CA LEU A 211 16.18 1.42 8.44
C LEU A 211 17.57 0.78 8.40
N VAL A 212 18.63 1.59 8.54
CA VAL A 212 20.02 1.08 8.56
C VAL A 212 20.42 0.46 9.89
N ARG A 213 19.61 0.61 10.95
CA ARG A 213 19.86 -0.04 12.25
C ARG A 213 19.28 -1.46 12.25
N TRP A 214 20.06 -2.42 12.67
CA TRP A 214 19.58 -3.80 12.80
C TRP A 214 19.69 -4.29 14.26
N PRO A 215 18.59 -4.82 14.84
CA PRO A 215 17.21 -4.81 14.31
C PRO A 215 16.62 -3.40 14.24
N VAL A 216 15.70 -3.18 13.29
CA VAL A 216 15.02 -1.89 13.15
C VAL A 216 14.25 -1.59 14.45
N PRO A 217 14.57 -0.50 15.17
CA PRO A 217 13.92 -0.23 16.43
C PRO A 217 12.42 0.07 16.24
N PRO A 218 11.53 -0.53 17.06
CA PRO A 218 10.11 -0.27 16.95
C PRO A 218 9.80 1.18 17.33
N MET A 219 8.81 1.77 16.66
CA MET A 219 8.27 3.08 17.06
C MET A 219 7.40 2.93 18.30
N SER A 220 7.54 3.84 19.27
CA SER A 220 6.59 3.99 20.37
C SER A 220 5.18 4.33 19.84
N SER A 221 4.14 4.15 20.66
CA SER A 221 2.77 4.51 20.26
C SER A 221 2.63 6.00 19.95
N ARG A 222 3.35 6.86 20.67
CA ARG A 222 3.40 8.32 20.42
C ARG A 222 4.09 8.64 19.10
N ASP A 223 5.22 8.00 18.81
CA ASP A 223 5.95 8.22 17.56
C ASP A 223 5.16 7.73 16.35
N ARG A 224 4.43 6.61 16.48
CA ARG A 224 3.52 6.12 15.45
C ARG A 224 2.42 7.13 15.13
N ALA A 225 1.76 7.65 16.17
CA ALA A 225 0.72 8.66 16.00
C ALA A 225 1.29 9.94 15.36
N ARG A 226 2.42 10.43 15.86
CA ARG A 226 3.11 11.60 15.32
C ARG A 226 3.51 11.40 13.86
N PHE A 227 4.07 10.23 13.52
CA PHE A 227 4.44 9.90 12.14
C PHE A 227 3.24 9.96 11.21
N HIS A 228 2.14 9.28 11.53
CA HIS A 228 0.95 9.28 10.69
C HIS A 228 0.30 10.66 10.58
N LEU A 229 0.30 11.45 11.65
CA LEU A 229 -0.16 12.84 11.62
C LEU A 229 0.71 13.72 10.72
N THR A 230 2.02 13.52 10.76
CA THR A 230 2.97 14.26 9.90
C THR A 230 2.76 13.91 8.43
N MET A 231 2.36 12.66 8.12
CA MET A 231 2.06 12.24 6.76
C MET A 231 0.76 12.82 6.19
N GLN A 232 -0.15 13.35 7.04
CA GLN A 232 -1.33 14.06 6.59
C GLN A 232 -0.98 15.48 6.14
N GLU A 233 -1.45 15.89 4.96
CA GLU A 233 -1.06 17.16 4.34
C GLU A 233 -1.87 18.35 4.86
N THR A 234 -3.15 18.15 5.18
CA THR A 234 -4.05 19.22 5.59
C THR A 234 -4.42 19.14 7.07
N LEU A 235 -4.76 20.27 7.69
CA LEU A 235 -5.25 20.30 9.06
C LEU A 235 -6.52 19.43 9.23
N GLY A 236 -7.43 19.48 8.25
CA GLY A 236 -8.65 18.68 8.26
C GLY A 236 -8.37 17.18 8.30
N THR A 237 -7.42 16.68 7.48
CA THR A 237 -7.04 15.25 7.50
C THR A 237 -6.31 14.88 8.78
N LYS A 238 -5.51 15.78 9.36
CA LYS A 238 -4.85 15.56 10.68
C LYS A 238 -5.88 15.40 11.79
N VAL A 239 -6.86 16.30 11.85
CA VAL A 239 -7.96 16.24 12.86
C VAL A 239 -8.75 14.96 12.69
N GLN A 240 -9.16 14.63 11.46
CA GLN A 240 -9.91 13.41 11.18
C GLN A 240 -9.12 12.14 11.52
N TYR A 241 -7.81 12.12 11.26
CA TYR A 241 -6.94 11.01 11.65
C TYR A 241 -6.86 10.89 13.17
N ALA A 242 -6.66 12.01 13.89
CA ALA A 242 -6.58 12.02 15.35
C ALA A 242 -7.87 11.48 16.00
N LEU A 243 -9.05 11.97 15.56
CA LEU A 243 -10.34 11.49 16.03
C LEU A 243 -10.55 9.99 15.74
N GLY A 244 -10.25 9.55 14.52
CA GLY A 244 -10.36 8.14 14.15
C GLY A 244 -9.38 7.24 14.91
N SER A 245 -8.22 7.77 15.33
CA SER A 245 -7.26 7.04 16.16
C SER A 245 -7.73 6.90 17.60
N LEU A 246 -8.35 7.93 18.18
CA LEU A 246 -8.93 7.88 19.53
C LEU A 246 -10.03 6.82 19.62
N LEU A 247 -10.90 6.73 18.62
CA LEU A 247 -11.95 5.71 18.58
C LEU A 247 -11.42 4.27 18.54
N ARG A 248 -10.14 4.04 18.17
CA ARG A 248 -9.49 2.72 18.23
C ARG A 248 -9.06 2.29 19.63
N TYR A 249 -8.92 3.22 20.57
CA TYR A 249 -8.54 2.93 21.95
C TYR A 249 -9.76 2.74 22.85
N LEU A 250 -10.96 2.98 22.31
CA LEU A 250 -12.22 2.80 23.03
C LEU A 250 -12.90 1.44 22.75
N ASP A 251 -12.35 0.65 21.83
CA ASP A 251 -12.69 -0.75 21.51
C ASP A 251 -11.67 -1.72 22.14
#